data_c0d63336bb7f4e2f6e7c3a6d2e886916
#
_entry.id   c0d63336bb7f4e2f6e7c3a6d2e886916
#
_cell.length_a   1.000
_cell.length_b   1.000
_cell.length_c   1.000
_cell.angle_alpha   90.00
_cell.angle_beta   90.00
_cell.angle_gamma   90.00
#
_symmetry.space_group_name_H-M   'P 1'
#
loop_
_entity.id
_entity.type
_entity.pdbx_description
1 polymer ?
#
loop_
_entity_poly.entity_id
_entity_poly.type
_entity_poly.pdbx_seq_one_letter_code
_entity_poly.pdbx_strand_id
1 'polypeptide(L)'
;MHADLSGTVAVVAGATRGAGRAIACELGWAGATVYVTGRSVRGAPSPMQRPETIEDTADLITARGGRAIAVQCDHTEPEKVKALFDRVRAEQDGRLDVLVNDVWGGDPLSHWGVPFWEHSLDDGLRMQRQAVWSHVITSWYGVPLMVERGHGLVVEMTDGATADYRGSLFYDLAKASVIRLAVAQAAELRPHGVAAVALTPGFMRSEAVLDHFGVAESNWRDGVAEDPHFAASETPFYVARAVVALAADPDVARRSGQALTSWDLAREYGFTDVDGSQPDWGTYFQQISNS
;
A
#
# COMPACT_ATOMS: atom_id res chain seq x y z
N MET A 1 12.81 12.63 -12.01
CA MET A 1 12.29 12.16 -13.33
C MET A 1 10.78 12.07 -13.20
N HIS A 2 10.00 12.77 -14.03
CA HIS A 2 8.55 12.60 -14.01
C HIS A 2 8.24 11.33 -14.81
N ALA A 3 7.81 10.27 -14.14
CA ALA A 3 7.28 9.09 -14.79
C ALA A 3 5.98 9.47 -15.52
N ASP A 4 5.83 9.02 -16.76
CA ASP A 4 4.59 9.18 -17.53
C ASP A 4 3.85 7.84 -17.56
N LEU A 5 2.71 7.79 -16.87
CA LEU A 5 1.82 6.63 -16.82
C LEU A 5 0.53 6.88 -17.63
N SER A 6 0.59 7.79 -18.62
CA SER A 6 -0.55 8.07 -19.49
C SER A 6 -1.05 6.80 -20.17
N GLY A 7 -2.36 6.56 -20.09
CA GLY A 7 -2.99 5.34 -20.59
C GLY A 7 -2.86 4.11 -19.71
N THR A 8 -2.17 4.19 -18.57
CA THR A 8 -2.14 3.12 -17.56
C THR A 8 -3.44 3.08 -16.77
N VAL A 9 -3.93 1.89 -16.44
CA VAL A 9 -5.08 1.68 -15.54
C VAL A 9 -4.59 1.04 -14.25
N ALA A 10 -4.89 1.68 -13.13
CA ALA A 10 -4.52 1.22 -11.81
C ALA A 10 -5.74 1.00 -10.90
N VAL A 11 -5.71 -0.05 -10.08
CA VAL A 11 -6.63 -0.24 -8.96
C VAL A 11 -5.82 -0.17 -7.67
N VAL A 12 -6.21 0.70 -6.75
CA VAL A 12 -5.60 0.80 -5.41
C VAL A 12 -6.64 0.37 -4.37
N ALA A 13 -6.43 -0.80 -3.81
CA ALA A 13 -7.25 -1.35 -2.73
C ALA A 13 -6.79 -0.78 -1.38
N GLY A 14 -7.71 -0.11 -0.66
CA GLY A 14 -7.36 0.56 0.60
C GLY A 14 -6.92 2.03 0.44
N ALA A 15 -7.37 2.70 -0.62
CA ALA A 15 -6.94 4.06 -1.00
C ALA A 15 -7.62 5.20 -0.22
N THR A 16 -8.10 4.94 0.99
CA THR A 16 -8.83 5.95 1.79
C THR A 16 -7.89 6.95 2.47
N ARG A 17 -6.72 6.51 2.94
CA ARG A 17 -5.73 7.27 3.72
C ARG A 17 -4.34 6.61 3.64
N GLY A 18 -3.35 7.18 4.32
CA GLY A 18 -2.00 6.63 4.46
C GLY A 18 -1.34 6.34 3.11
N ALA A 19 -0.65 5.20 3.04
CA ALA A 19 0.05 4.77 1.83
C ALA A 19 -0.89 4.64 0.63
N GLY A 20 -2.03 3.97 0.79
CA GLY A 20 -2.96 3.77 -0.32
C GLY A 20 -3.50 5.07 -0.93
N ARG A 21 -3.82 6.08 -0.11
CA ARG A 21 -4.19 7.43 -0.60
C ARG A 21 -3.04 8.05 -1.39
N ALA A 22 -1.84 8.06 -0.82
CA ALA A 22 -0.67 8.67 -1.46
C ALA A 22 -0.31 7.96 -2.77
N ILE A 23 -0.37 6.62 -2.80
CA ILE A 23 -0.13 5.80 -3.99
C ILE A 23 -1.16 6.12 -5.08
N ALA A 24 -2.44 6.20 -4.73
CA ALA A 24 -3.48 6.57 -5.68
C ALA A 24 -3.24 7.97 -6.25
N CYS A 25 -2.85 8.94 -5.40
CA CYS A 25 -2.52 10.29 -5.81
C CYS A 25 -1.32 10.34 -6.76
N GLU A 26 -0.18 9.74 -6.41
CA GLU A 26 1.03 9.77 -7.23
C GLU A 26 0.83 9.04 -8.57
N LEU A 27 0.11 7.91 -8.61
CA LEU A 27 -0.25 7.22 -9.85
C LEU A 27 -1.13 8.12 -10.74
N GLY A 28 -2.15 8.76 -10.16
CA GLY A 28 -3.04 9.67 -10.88
C GLY A 28 -2.34 10.92 -11.41
N TRP A 29 -1.42 11.50 -10.63
CA TRP A 29 -0.63 12.66 -11.04
C TRP A 29 0.43 12.30 -12.09
N ALA A 30 0.86 11.05 -12.14
CA ALA A 30 1.71 10.52 -13.21
C ALA A 30 0.93 10.20 -14.50
N GLY A 31 -0.39 10.38 -14.53
CA GLY A 31 -1.23 10.21 -15.73
C GLY A 31 -2.05 8.94 -15.80
N ALA A 32 -1.98 8.06 -14.80
CA ALA A 32 -2.79 6.85 -14.76
C ALA A 32 -4.29 7.17 -14.51
N THR A 33 -5.17 6.31 -15.03
CA THR A 33 -6.57 6.24 -14.58
C THR A 33 -6.61 5.36 -13.34
N VAL A 34 -7.00 5.92 -12.19
CA VAL A 34 -6.93 5.23 -10.89
C VAL A 34 -8.32 4.92 -10.35
N TYR A 35 -8.61 3.66 -10.12
CA TYR A 35 -9.73 3.22 -9.30
C TYR A 35 -9.34 3.29 -7.83
N VAL A 36 -9.92 4.26 -7.12
CA VAL A 36 -9.70 4.53 -5.71
C VAL A 36 -10.71 3.74 -4.91
N THR A 37 -10.29 2.68 -4.21
CA THR A 37 -11.23 1.75 -3.59
C THR A 37 -11.03 1.62 -2.08
N GLY A 38 -12.14 1.40 -1.37
CA GLY A 38 -12.17 1.27 0.08
C GLY A 38 -13.60 1.28 0.61
N ARG A 39 -13.74 1.09 1.91
CA ARG A 39 -15.05 1.02 2.58
C ARG A 39 -15.62 2.39 2.95
N SER A 40 -14.73 3.34 3.30
CA SER A 40 -15.11 4.66 3.80
C SER A 40 -15.51 5.56 2.65
N VAL A 41 -16.77 5.97 2.65
CA VAL A 41 -17.36 6.90 1.69
C VAL A 41 -17.99 8.09 2.43
N ARG A 42 -18.24 9.18 1.72
CA ARG A 42 -18.95 10.36 2.30
C ARG A 42 -20.29 9.93 2.87
N GLY A 43 -20.55 10.27 4.13
CA GLY A 43 -21.76 9.90 4.84
C GLY A 43 -21.78 8.49 5.45
N ALA A 44 -20.77 7.64 5.19
CA ALA A 44 -20.62 6.32 5.78
C ALA A 44 -19.16 6.02 6.14
N PRO A 45 -18.66 6.52 7.29
CA PRO A 45 -17.29 6.29 7.74
C PRO A 45 -17.06 4.81 8.03
N SER A 46 -15.78 4.40 7.95
CA SER A 46 -15.38 3.04 8.31
C SER A 46 -15.54 2.78 9.81
N PRO A 47 -15.44 1.50 10.24
CA PRO A 47 -15.42 1.15 11.67
C PRO A 47 -14.33 1.86 12.49
N MET A 48 -13.29 2.38 11.85
CA MET A 48 -12.25 3.19 12.49
C MET A 48 -12.71 4.63 12.81
N GLN A 49 -13.90 5.03 12.38
CA GLN A 49 -14.52 6.35 12.60
C GLN A 49 -13.63 7.54 12.20
N ARG A 50 -12.79 7.35 11.22
CA ARG A 50 -11.94 8.41 10.67
C ARG A 50 -12.67 9.16 9.55
N PRO A 51 -12.38 10.48 9.37
CA PRO A 51 -13.10 11.32 8.41
C PRO A 51 -12.75 11.05 6.95
N GLU A 52 -11.58 10.46 6.68
CA GLU A 52 -11.06 10.30 5.32
C GLU A 52 -11.91 9.34 4.50
N THR A 53 -12.18 9.71 3.23
CA THR A 53 -12.99 8.94 2.29
C THR A 53 -12.27 8.68 0.98
N ILE A 54 -12.75 7.71 0.20
CA ILE A 54 -12.20 7.42 -1.14
C ILE A 54 -12.52 8.56 -2.12
N GLU A 55 -13.64 9.26 -1.93
CA GLU A 55 -14.01 10.42 -2.75
C GLU A 55 -13.05 11.59 -2.50
N ASP A 56 -12.62 11.81 -1.26
CA ASP A 56 -11.63 12.85 -0.96
C ASP A 56 -10.30 12.56 -1.65
N THR A 57 -9.89 11.29 -1.70
CA THR A 57 -8.71 10.86 -2.45
C THR A 57 -8.89 11.10 -3.96
N ALA A 58 -10.05 10.76 -4.52
CA ALA A 58 -10.36 11.01 -5.92
C ALA A 58 -10.35 12.51 -6.25
N ASP A 59 -10.88 13.36 -5.36
CA ASP A 59 -10.87 14.81 -5.51
C ASP A 59 -9.44 15.37 -5.49
N LEU A 60 -8.55 14.86 -4.63
CA LEU A 60 -7.12 15.25 -4.62
C LEU A 60 -6.43 14.94 -5.95
N ILE A 61 -6.74 13.80 -6.55
CA ILE A 61 -6.19 13.42 -7.86
C ILE A 61 -6.70 14.36 -8.94
N THR A 62 -8.02 14.59 -8.99
CA THR A 62 -8.66 15.40 -10.04
C THR A 62 -8.33 16.88 -9.91
N ALA A 63 -8.11 17.39 -8.70
CA ALA A 63 -7.68 18.78 -8.47
C ALA A 63 -6.33 19.12 -9.12
N ARG A 64 -5.50 18.13 -9.42
CA ARG A 64 -4.23 18.27 -10.15
C ARG A 64 -4.28 17.76 -11.58
N GLY A 65 -5.48 17.58 -12.14
CA GLY A 65 -5.69 17.17 -13.52
C GLY A 65 -5.55 15.68 -13.79
N GLY A 66 -5.40 14.85 -12.75
CA GLY A 66 -5.39 13.39 -12.86
C GLY A 66 -6.80 12.81 -13.04
N ARG A 67 -6.87 11.52 -13.35
CA ARG A 67 -8.14 10.79 -13.54
C ARG A 67 -8.35 9.76 -12.43
N ALA A 68 -9.40 9.92 -11.65
CA ALA A 68 -9.76 9.01 -10.56
C ALA A 68 -11.23 8.60 -10.60
N ILE A 69 -11.50 7.36 -10.17
CA ILE A 69 -12.83 6.78 -10.10
C ILE A 69 -12.96 6.18 -8.70
N ALA A 70 -13.74 6.83 -7.82
CA ALA A 70 -14.02 6.29 -6.48
C ALA A 70 -15.03 5.13 -6.58
N VAL A 71 -14.70 3.98 -6.00
CA VAL A 71 -15.57 2.80 -5.97
C VAL A 71 -15.60 2.22 -4.57
N GLN A 72 -16.75 2.27 -3.91
CA GLN A 72 -16.91 1.64 -2.60
C GLN A 72 -16.76 0.12 -2.73
N CYS A 73 -15.78 -0.44 -2.03
CA CYS A 73 -15.51 -1.87 -2.03
C CYS A 73 -15.02 -2.33 -0.66
N ASP A 74 -15.66 -3.33 -0.09
CA ASP A 74 -15.09 -4.12 1.00
C ASP A 74 -14.34 -5.30 0.39
N HIS A 75 -13.02 -5.23 0.43
CA HIS A 75 -12.14 -6.24 -0.17
C HIS A 75 -12.13 -7.58 0.59
N THR A 76 -12.83 -7.67 1.73
CA THR A 76 -13.08 -8.94 2.43
C THR A 76 -14.31 -9.69 1.91
N GLU A 77 -15.06 -9.08 0.99
CA GLU A 77 -16.30 -9.63 0.41
C GLU A 77 -16.11 -9.96 -1.08
N PRO A 78 -15.97 -11.25 -1.45
CA PRO A 78 -15.66 -11.67 -2.82
C PRO A 78 -16.60 -11.09 -3.88
N GLU A 79 -17.91 -11.03 -3.62
CA GLU A 79 -18.88 -10.52 -4.59
C GLU A 79 -18.71 -9.01 -4.88
N LYS A 80 -18.33 -8.22 -3.86
CA LYS A 80 -18.04 -6.80 -4.05
C LYS A 80 -16.76 -6.59 -4.87
N VAL A 81 -15.73 -7.41 -4.60
CA VAL A 81 -14.48 -7.37 -5.36
C VAL A 81 -14.70 -7.82 -6.80
N LYS A 82 -15.50 -8.88 -7.02
CA LYS A 82 -15.91 -9.30 -8.35
C LYS A 82 -16.58 -8.16 -9.12
N ALA A 83 -17.56 -7.51 -8.51
CA ALA A 83 -18.29 -6.40 -9.13
C ALA A 83 -17.35 -5.21 -9.48
N LEU A 84 -16.34 -4.95 -8.65
CA LEU A 84 -15.31 -3.94 -8.94
C LEU A 84 -14.55 -4.30 -10.22
N PHE A 85 -14.03 -5.53 -10.34
CA PHE A 85 -13.24 -5.90 -11.51
C PHE A 85 -14.08 -6.15 -12.77
N ASP A 86 -15.34 -6.55 -12.65
CA ASP A 86 -16.30 -6.55 -13.76
C ASP A 86 -16.49 -5.13 -14.29
N ARG A 87 -16.58 -4.13 -13.42
CA ARG A 87 -16.66 -2.72 -13.78
C ARG A 87 -15.37 -2.21 -14.45
N VAL A 88 -14.20 -2.53 -13.89
CA VAL A 88 -12.90 -2.18 -14.51
C VAL A 88 -12.81 -2.77 -15.91
N ARG A 89 -13.18 -4.06 -16.07
CA ARG A 89 -13.22 -4.73 -17.38
C ARG A 89 -14.10 -3.99 -18.38
N ALA A 90 -15.29 -3.60 -17.96
CA ALA A 90 -16.25 -2.93 -18.85
C ALA A 90 -15.85 -1.50 -19.22
N GLU A 91 -15.29 -0.73 -18.26
CA GLU A 91 -14.95 0.68 -18.45
C GLU A 91 -13.58 0.88 -19.10
N GLN A 92 -12.66 -0.10 -19.02
CA GLN A 92 -11.26 0.01 -19.47
C GLN A 92 -10.91 -1.03 -20.54
N ASP A 93 -11.88 -1.60 -21.22
CA ASP A 93 -11.69 -2.62 -22.26
C ASP A 93 -10.78 -3.78 -21.80
N GLY A 94 -11.04 -4.27 -20.58
CA GLY A 94 -10.27 -5.35 -19.94
C GLY A 94 -8.86 -4.95 -19.47
N ARG A 95 -8.50 -3.67 -19.50
CA ARG A 95 -7.17 -3.20 -19.11
C ARG A 95 -7.06 -3.03 -17.59
N LEU A 96 -6.01 -3.65 -17.05
CA LEU A 96 -5.48 -3.42 -15.70
C LEU A 96 -3.96 -3.58 -15.78
N ASP A 97 -3.23 -2.51 -15.50
CA ASP A 97 -1.77 -2.51 -15.59
C ASP A 97 -1.11 -2.56 -14.21
N VAL A 98 -1.74 -1.93 -13.19
CA VAL A 98 -1.21 -1.88 -11.82
C VAL A 98 -2.30 -2.24 -10.82
N LEU A 99 -2.03 -3.21 -9.97
CA LEU A 99 -2.87 -3.57 -8.82
C LEU A 99 -2.07 -3.36 -7.54
N VAL A 100 -2.55 -2.47 -6.67
CA VAL A 100 -1.94 -2.24 -5.35
C VAL A 100 -2.87 -2.75 -4.27
N ASN A 101 -2.41 -3.71 -3.49
CA ASN A 101 -3.08 -4.23 -2.32
C ASN A 101 -2.53 -3.54 -1.07
N ASP A 102 -3.28 -2.58 -0.51
CA ASP A 102 -2.95 -1.82 0.70
C ASP A 102 -4.10 -1.84 1.73
N VAL A 103 -4.94 -2.87 1.67
CA VAL A 103 -6.00 -3.03 2.67
C VAL A 103 -5.39 -3.45 4.00
N TRP A 104 -5.53 -2.58 5.00
CA TRP A 104 -5.12 -2.81 6.37
C TRP A 104 -6.33 -2.71 7.32
N GLY A 105 -6.25 -2.06 8.43
CA GLY A 105 -7.30 -1.92 9.44
C GLY A 105 -6.97 -2.71 10.70
N GLY A 106 -5.69 -3.09 10.83
CA GLY A 106 -5.18 -3.86 11.97
C GLY A 106 -4.72 -3.02 13.16
N ASP A 107 -4.55 -1.69 13.01
CA ASP A 107 -4.02 -0.85 14.10
C ASP A 107 -4.80 -1.02 15.40
N PRO A 108 -6.15 -0.89 15.44
CA PRO A 108 -6.92 -1.08 16.66
C PRO A 108 -7.03 -2.53 17.12
N LEU A 109 -6.51 -3.49 16.33
CA LEU A 109 -6.53 -4.93 16.62
C LEU A 109 -5.16 -5.44 17.07
N SER A 110 -4.14 -4.56 17.05
CA SER A 110 -2.76 -4.93 17.39
C SER A 110 -2.55 -4.88 18.90
N HIS A 111 -1.94 -5.93 19.43
CA HIS A 111 -1.58 -6.05 20.86
C HIS A 111 -0.05 -6.12 20.94
N TRP A 112 0.54 -5.13 21.58
CA TRP A 112 1.99 -5.01 21.73
C TRP A 112 2.42 -5.26 23.18
N GLY A 113 3.60 -5.85 23.36
CA GLY A 113 4.19 -6.04 24.69
C GLY A 113 3.54 -7.09 25.57
N VAL A 114 2.62 -7.90 25.01
CA VAL A 114 1.98 -9.02 25.70
C VAL A 114 2.20 -10.33 24.93
N PRO A 115 2.29 -11.49 25.58
CA PRO A 115 2.44 -12.76 24.89
C PRO A 115 1.19 -13.11 24.08
N PHE A 116 1.37 -13.84 22.97
CA PHE A 116 0.29 -14.07 22.00
C PHE A 116 -0.93 -14.82 22.58
N TRP A 117 -0.75 -15.65 23.60
CA TRP A 117 -1.87 -16.35 24.23
C TRP A 117 -2.75 -15.46 25.12
N GLU A 118 -2.35 -14.22 25.33
CA GLU A 118 -3.13 -13.17 25.99
C GLU A 118 -3.77 -12.19 24.99
N HIS A 119 -3.48 -12.36 23.68
CA HIS A 119 -4.14 -11.58 22.66
C HIS A 119 -5.62 -11.97 22.53
N SER A 120 -6.45 -11.04 22.05
CA SER A 120 -7.79 -11.37 21.58
C SER A 120 -7.71 -12.23 20.31
N LEU A 121 -8.17 -13.47 20.39
CA LEU A 121 -8.21 -14.37 19.23
C LEU A 121 -9.11 -13.81 18.12
N ASP A 122 -10.27 -13.24 18.49
CA ASP A 122 -11.20 -12.65 17.52
C ASP A 122 -10.59 -11.46 16.77
N ASP A 123 -9.84 -10.60 17.48
CA ASP A 123 -9.12 -9.49 16.86
C ASP A 123 -8.01 -9.99 15.94
N GLY A 124 -7.27 -11.00 16.35
CA GLY A 124 -6.24 -11.63 15.54
C GLY A 124 -6.81 -12.24 14.25
N LEU A 125 -7.89 -13.01 14.33
CA LEU A 125 -8.56 -13.59 13.16
C LEU A 125 -9.15 -12.52 12.25
N ARG A 126 -9.73 -11.46 12.83
CA ARG A 126 -10.24 -10.31 12.08
C ARG A 126 -9.12 -9.58 11.34
N MET A 127 -7.94 -9.41 11.98
CA MET A 127 -6.75 -8.83 11.34
C MET A 127 -6.33 -9.66 10.11
N GLN A 128 -6.22 -10.99 10.25
CA GLN A 128 -5.87 -11.86 9.12
C GLN A 128 -6.88 -11.72 7.97
N ARG A 129 -8.18 -11.67 8.28
CA ARG A 129 -9.20 -11.48 7.26
C ARG A 129 -9.05 -10.14 6.52
N GLN A 130 -8.78 -9.06 7.27
CA GLN A 130 -8.66 -7.72 6.68
C GLN A 130 -7.35 -7.53 5.92
N ALA A 131 -6.23 -8.03 6.42
CA ALA A 131 -4.90 -7.72 5.91
C ALA A 131 -4.32 -8.79 4.95
N VAL A 132 -4.81 -10.03 5.00
CA VAL A 132 -4.29 -11.12 4.17
C VAL A 132 -5.34 -11.60 3.17
N TRP A 133 -6.52 -12.02 3.66
CA TRP A 133 -7.55 -12.54 2.77
C TRP A 133 -8.11 -11.51 1.81
N SER A 134 -8.16 -10.23 2.20
CA SER A 134 -8.53 -9.15 1.28
C SER A 134 -7.57 -9.03 0.09
N HIS A 135 -6.25 -9.17 0.31
CA HIS A 135 -5.24 -9.16 -0.76
C HIS A 135 -5.41 -10.37 -1.69
N VAL A 136 -5.62 -11.57 -1.10
CA VAL A 136 -5.90 -12.79 -1.89
C VAL A 136 -7.15 -12.64 -2.74
N ILE A 137 -8.27 -12.17 -2.15
CA ILE A 137 -9.54 -11.99 -2.87
C ILE A 137 -9.39 -10.94 -3.97
N THR A 138 -8.72 -9.82 -3.69
CA THR A 138 -8.51 -8.74 -4.66
C THR A 138 -7.68 -9.24 -5.84
N SER A 139 -6.57 -9.92 -5.58
CA SER A 139 -5.72 -10.49 -6.62
C SER A 139 -6.42 -11.57 -7.42
N TRP A 140 -7.27 -12.41 -6.77
CA TRP A 140 -8.04 -13.46 -7.44
C TRP A 140 -8.92 -12.93 -8.59
N TYR A 141 -9.56 -11.77 -8.40
CA TYR A 141 -10.40 -11.16 -9.41
C TYR A 141 -9.68 -10.18 -10.33
N GLY A 142 -8.61 -9.52 -9.85
CA GLY A 142 -7.88 -8.51 -10.63
C GLY A 142 -6.84 -9.11 -11.58
N VAL A 143 -6.08 -10.08 -11.11
CA VAL A 143 -4.96 -10.68 -11.86
C VAL A 143 -5.37 -11.28 -13.21
N PRO A 144 -6.55 -11.94 -13.38
CA PRO A 144 -6.95 -12.43 -14.68
C PRO A 144 -6.95 -11.39 -15.81
N LEU A 145 -7.26 -10.11 -15.51
CA LEU A 145 -7.19 -9.04 -16.51
C LEU A 145 -5.76 -8.82 -17.00
N MET A 146 -4.78 -8.88 -16.09
CA MET A 146 -3.36 -8.74 -16.42
C MET A 146 -2.85 -9.95 -17.22
N VAL A 147 -3.24 -11.16 -16.82
CA VAL A 147 -2.87 -12.41 -17.51
C VAL A 147 -3.37 -12.43 -18.94
N GLU A 148 -4.63 -12.03 -19.17
CA GLU A 148 -5.23 -11.94 -20.51
C GLU A 148 -4.47 -10.98 -21.43
N ARG A 149 -3.84 -9.95 -20.85
CA ARG A 149 -3.06 -8.96 -21.59
C ARG A 149 -1.55 -9.29 -21.69
N GLY A 150 -1.07 -10.23 -20.90
CA GLY A 150 0.34 -10.60 -20.84
C GLY A 150 1.24 -9.52 -20.23
N HIS A 151 0.67 -8.62 -19.40
CA HIS A 151 1.39 -7.51 -18.76
C HIS A 151 0.68 -7.05 -17.50
N GLY A 152 1.46 -6.69 -16.47
CA GLY A 152 0.93 -6.08 -15.24
C GLY A 152 1.94 -6.09 -14.09
N LEU A 153 1.62 -5.29 -13.07
CA LEU A 153 2.36 -5.22 -11.82
C LEU A 153 1.39 -5.32 -10.64
N VAL A 154 1.61 -6.32 -9.78
CA VAL A 154 0.95 -6.46 -8.48
C VAL A 154 1.91 -5.97 -7.40
N VAL A 155 1.45 -5.05 -6.55
CA VAL A 155 2.20 -4.53 -5.39
C VAL A 155 1.46 -4.90 -4.13
N GLU A 156 2.07 -5.72 -3.30
CA GLU A 156 1.57 -6.14 -2.00
C GLU A 156 2.21 -5.27 -0.91
N MET A 157 1.43 -4.37 -0.30
CA MET A 157 1.94 -3.46 0.73
C MET A 157 2.09 -4.18 2.07
N THR A 158 3.29 -4.12 2.64
CA THR A 158 3.64 -4.84 3.87
C THR A 158 4.39 -3.93 4.86
N ASP A 159 4.93 -4.54 5.91
CA ASP A 159 5.87 -3.94 6.85
C ASP A 159 7.07 -4.88 7.01
N GLY A 160 8.27 -4.33 6.79
CA GLY A 160 9.53 -5.05 6.80
C GLY A 160 9.77 -5.92 5.55
N ALA A 161 11.05 -6.15 5.26
CA ALA A 161 11.51 -6.94 4.12
C ALA A 161 12.30 -8.20 4.56
N THR A 162 12.39 -8.45 5.87
CA THR A 162 13.12 -9.56 6.47
C THR A 162 12.18 -10.56 7.13
N ALA A 163 12.74 -11.67 7.60
CA ALA A 163 12.00 -12.69 8.37
C ALA A 163 12.00 -12.42 9.88
N ASP A 164 12.45 -11.26 10.33
CA ASP A 164 12.53 -10.93 11.74
C ASP A 164 11.13 -10.73 12.34
N TYR A 165 10.96 -11.22 13.58
CA TYR A 165 9.69 -11.10 14.28
C TYR A 165 9.35 -9.64 14.65
N ARG A 166 8.12 -9.21 14.32
CA ARG A 166 7.66 -7.80 14.46
C ARG A 166 6.92 -7.50 15.77
N GLY A 167 7.17 -8.27 16.82
CA GLY A 167 6.73 -7.95 18.19
C GLY A 167 5.28 -8.27 18.54
N SER A 168 4.42 -8.65 17.59
CA SER A 168 3.04 -9.08 17.81
C SER A 168 2.67 -10.20 16.85
N LEU A 169 2.18 -11.36 17.36
CA LEU A 169 1.97 -12.56 16.56
C LEU A 169 1.08 -12.33 15.33
N PHE A 170 -0.13 -11.80 15.54
CA PHE A 170 -1.09 -11.66 14.44
C PHE A 170 -0.69 -10.56 13.45
N TYR A 171 -0.03 -9.52 13.92
CA TYR A 171 0.56 -8.49 13.08
C TYR A 171 1.68 -9.09 12.21
N ASP A 172 2.62 -9.77 12.83
CA ASP A 172 3.73 -10.41 12.14
C ASP A 172 3.27 -11.42 11.10
N LEU A 173 2.32 -12.30 11.47
CA LEU A 173 1.73 -13.25 10.54
C LEU A 173 1.05 -12.55 9.35
N ALA A 174 0.35 -11.43 9.57
CA ALA A 174 -0.26 -10.69 8.49
C ALA A 174 0.78 -10.14 7.52
N LYS A 175 1.82 -9.49 8.05
CA LYS A 175 2.87 -8.86 7.23
C LYS A 175 3.76 -9.89 6.52
N ALA A 176 4.14 -10.96 7.20
CA ALA A 176 4.90 -12.06 6.61
C ALA A 176 4.09 -12.81 5.54
N SER A 177 2.79 -13.01 5.75
CA SER A 177 1.90 -13.65 4.78
C SER A 177 1.81 -12.84 3.48
N VAL A 178 1.76 -11.53 3.55
CA VAL A 178 1.73 -10.63 2.39
C VAL A 178 3.04 -10.72 1.59
N ILE A 179 4.21 -10.77 2.27
CA ILE A 179 5.50 -11.01 1.60
C ILE A 179 5.48 -12.38 0.89
N ARG A 180 5.00 -13.41 1.58
CA ARG A 180 4.91 -14.76 0.99
C ARG A 180 3.94 -14.80 -0.19
N LEU A 181 2.82 -14.06 -0.11
CA LEU A 181 1.85 -13.94 -1.20
C LEU A 181 2.51 -13.37 -2.47
N ALA A 182 3.28 -12.28 -2.35
CA ALA A 182 4.02 -11.71 -3.48
C ALA A 182 4.98 -12.72 -4.13
N VAL A 183 5.69 -13.53 -3.33
CA VAL A 183 6.57 -14.61 -3.83
C VAL A 183 5.78 -15.67 -4.59
N ALA A 184 4.64 -16.10 -4.05
CA ALA A 184 3.79 -17.12 -4.69
C ALA A 184 3.20 -16.60 -6.01
N GLN A 185 2.62 -15.40 -5.99
CA GLN A 185 2.09 -14.73 -7.18
C GLN A 185 3.19 -14.57 -8.25
N ALA A 186 4.39 -14.13 -7.88
CA ALA A 186 5.50 -13.97 -8.82
C ALA A 186 5.87 -15.29 -9.51
N ALA A 187 5.86 -16.40 -8.77
CA ALA A 187 6.17 -17.72 -9.33
C ALA A 187 5.13 -18.16 -10.38
N GLU A 188 3.86 -17.93 -10.10
CA GLU A 188 2.75 -18.33 -10.98
C GLU A 188 2.53 -17.34 -12.15
N LEU A 189 2.81 -16.05 -11.95
CA LEU A 189 2.53 -15.00 -12.92
C LEU A 189 3.67 -14.73 -13.91
N ARG A 190 4.90 -15.14 -13.59
CA ARG A 190 6.06 -14.95 -14.47
C ARG A 190 5.85 -15.47 -15.90
N PRO A 191 5.27 -16.67 -16.13
CA PRO A 191 5.02 -17.16 -17.50
C PRO A 191 4.03 -16.30 -18.30
N HIS A 192 3.27 -15.45 -17.59
CA HIS A 192 2.22 -14.59 -18.15
C HIS A 192 2.65 -13.12 -18.29
N GLY A 193 3.94 -12.80 -18.08
CA GLY A 193 4.45 -11.44 -18.22
C GLY A 193 3.98 -10.47 -17.13
N VAL A 194 3.47 -10.97 -16.01
CA VAL A 194 3.00 -10.17 -14.88
C VAL A 194 3.99 -10.27 -13.72
N ALA A 195 4.40 -9.13 -13.19
CA ALA A 195 5.26 -9.05 -12.02
C ALA A 195 4.44 -8.92 -10.73
N ALA A 196 4.96 -9.47 -9.64
CA ALA A 196 4.41 -9.27 -8.30
C ALA A 196 5.54 -9.00 -7.29
N VAL A 197 5.39 -7.97 -6.47
CA VAL A 197 6.39 -7.59 -5.46
C VAL A 197 5.71 -7.29 -4.12
N ALA A 198 6.41 -7.51 -3.01
CA ALA A 198 6.06 -6.91 -1.74
C ALA A 198 6.81 -5.58 -1.56
N LEU A 199 6.17 -4.57 -0.99
CA LEU A 199 6.78 -3.27 -0.76
C LEU A 199 6.50 -2.78 0.65
N THR A 200 7.56 -2.37 1.37
CA THR A 200 7.47 -1.79 2.70
C THR A 200 7.91 -0.33 2.71
N PRO A 201 7.15 0.56 3.36
CA PRO A 201 7.67 1.86 3.79
C PRO A 201 8.65 1.69 4.97
N GLY A 202 9.33 2.79 5.34
CA GLY A 202 9.92 2.96 6.65
C GLY A 202 8.90 3.35 7.72
N PHE A 203 9.32 4.06 8.76
CA PHE A 203 8.40 4.63 9.75
C PHE A 203 7.57 5.72 9.08
N MET A 204 6.32 5.40 8.78
CA MET A 204 5.49 6.27 7.94
C MET A 204 4.64 7.23 8.77
N ARG A 205 4.71 8.53 8.46
CA ARG A 205 3.87 9.59 9.02
C ARG A 205 2.47 9.58 8.41
N SER A 206 1.71 8.50 8.65
CA SER A 206 0.31 8.48 8.25
C SER A 206 -0.54 9.41 9.11
N GLU A 207 -1.78 9.71 8.68
CA GLU A 207 -2.73 10.52 9.43
C GLU A 207 -2.93 9.99 10.87
N ALA A 208 -2.99 8.67 11.03
CA ALA A 208 -3.14 8.05 12.35
C ALA A 208 -1.90 8.19 13.22
N VAL A 209 -0.71 8.13 12.63
CA VAL A 209 0.57 8.31 13.34
C VAL A 209 0.74 9.78 13.76
N LEU A 210 0.43 10.72 12.88
CA LEU A 210 0.46 12.15 13.22
C LEU A 210 -0.51 12.48 14.37
N ASP A 211 -1.73 11.93 14.33
CA ASP A 211 -2.72 12.09 15.40
C ASP A 211 -2.24 11.47 16.72
N HIS A 212 -1.57 10.30 16.65
CA HIS A 212 -1.00 9.64 17.83
C HIS A 212 0.03 10.52 18.56
N PHE A 213 0.88 11.20 17.81
CA PHE A 213 1.88 12.15 18.36
C PHE A 213 1.30 13.56 18.60
N GLY A 214 0.03 13.81 18.28
CA GLY A 214 -0.60 15.12 18.45
C GLY A 214 0.02 16.21 17.56
N VAL A 215 0.58 15.84 16.40
CA VAL A 215 1.26 16.74 15.47
C VAL A 215 0.59 16.75 14.09
N ALA A 216 0.93 17.73 13.28
CA ALA A 216 0.61 17.80 11.85
C ALA A 216 1.88 17.63 11.02
N GLU A 217 1.76 17.37 9.71
CA GLU A 217 2.93 17.25 8.83
C GLU A 217 3.79 18.52 8.82
N SER A 218 3.21 19.71 9.06
CA SER A 218 3.97 20.98 9.14
C SER A 218 4.87 21.11 10.35
N ASN A 219 4.57 20.40 11.44
CA ASN A 219 5.36 20.40 12.69
C ASN A 219 5.68 18.99 13.21
N TRP A 220 5.73 18.00 12.33
CA TRP A 220 5.93 16.60 12.70
C TRP A 220 7.15 16.34 13.57
N ARG A 221 8.20 17.19 13.44
CA ARG A 221 9.43 17.04 14.22
C ARG A 221 9.23 17.22 15.73
N ASP A 222 8.13 17.84 16.15
CA ASP A 222 7.79 17.98 17.58
C ASP A 222 7.52 16.59 18.20
N GLY A 223 7.02 15.63 17.41
CA GLY A 223 6.80 14.24 17.84
C GLY A 223 8.08 13.46 18.17
N VAL A 224 9.24 13.93 17.70
CA VAL A 224 10.55 13.31 18.02
C VAL A 224 10.86 13.37 19.53
N ALA A 225 10.24 14.30 20.25
CA ALA A 225 10.39 14.39 21.71
C ALA A 225 9.76 13.19 22.44
N GLU A 226 8.73 12.56 21.87
CA GLU A 226 8.05 11.38 22.42
C GLU A 226 8.69 10.08 21.92
N ASP A 227 9.03 10.01 20.64
CA ASP A 227 9.72 8.88 20.04
C ASP A 227 10.89 9.36 19.16
N PRO A 228 12.14 9.18 19.61
CA PRO A 228 13.33 9.57 18.84
C PRO A 228 13.41 8.91 17.46
N HIS A 229 12.82 7.72 17.27
CA HIS A 229 12.81 7.01 15.98
C HIS A 229 11.97 7.73 14.94
N PHE A 230 11.02 8.57 15.36
CA PHE A 230 10.21 9.40 14.46
C PHE A 230 11.05 10.36 13.61
N ALA A 231 12.28 10.70 14.04
CA ALA A 231 13.20 11.51 13.26
C ALA A 231 13.57 10.90 11.89
N ALA A 232 13.54 9.57 11.77
CA ALA A 232 13.84 8.85 10.53
C ALA A 232 12.58 8.51 9.71
N SER A 233 11.44 9.10 10.05
CA SER A 233 10.16 8.81 9.41
C SER A 233 10.05 9.42 8.01
N GLU A 234 9.20 8.80 7.18
CA GLU A 234 8.87 9.23 5.81
C GLU A 234 7.40 9.62 5.69
N THR A 235 7.05 10.44 4.69
CA THR A 235 5.63 10.66 4.35
C THR A 235 5.08 9.47 3.58
N PRO A 236 3.73 9.27 3.55
CA PRO A 236 3.10 8.28 2.67
C PRO A 236 3.44 8.46 1.18
N PHE A 237 3.82 9.66 0.77
CA PHE A 237 4.20 9.95 -0.62
C PHE A 237 5.55 9.35 -1.01
N TYR A 238 6.44 9.08 -0.05
CA TYR A 238 7.73 8.48 -0.35
C TYR A 238 7.59 7.06 -0.90
N VAL A 239 6.86 6.19 -0.19
CA VAL A 239 6.56 4.84 -0.69
C VAL A 239 5.65 4.87 -1.94
N ALA A 240 4.78 5.89 -2.06
CA ALA A 240 3.96 6.07 -3.25
C ALA A 240 4.80 6.34 -4.51
N ARG A 241 5.87 7.13 -4.41
CA ARG A 241 6.83 7.36 -5.49
C ARG A 241 7.59 6.09 -5.87
N ALA A 242 7.85 5.20 -4.90
CA ALA A 242 8.40 3.88 -5.20
C ALA A 242 7.46 3.05 -6.09
N VAL A 243 6.15 3.07 -5.81
CA VAL A 243 5.14 2.38 -6.65
C VAL A 243 5.11 2.96 -8.06
N VAL A 244 5.13 4.29 -8.19
CA VAL A 244 5.17 4.95 -9.51
C VAL A 244 6.45 4.60 -10.28
N ALA A 245 7.61 4.56 -9.60
CA ALA A 245 8.87 4.18 -10.22
C ALA A 245 8.85 2.72 -10.73
N LEU A 246 8.30 1.79 -9.93
CA LEU A 246 8.12 0.39 -10.34
C LEU A 246 7.13 0.25 -11.50
N ALA A 247 6.02 1.00 -11.48
CA ALA A 247 5.02 0.97 -12.55
C ALA A 247 5.55 1.53 -13.89
N ALA A 248 6.53 2.44 -13.83
CA ALA A 248 7.17 3.03 -14.99
C ALA A 248 8.44 2.27 -15.45
N ASP A 249 8.91 1.30 -14.67
CA ASP A 249 10.11 0.51 -15.01
C ASP A 249 9.78 -0.56 -16.06
N PRO A 250 10.29 -0.46 -17.30
CA PRO A 250 10.08 -1.48 -18.33
C PRO A 250 10.68 -2.85 -17.94
N ASP A 251 11.65 -2.87 -17.03
CA ASP A 251 12.32 -4.07 -16.56
C ASP A 251 11.83 -4.53 -15.18
N VAL A 252 10.65 -4.10 -14.73
CA VAL A 252 10.10 -4.43 -13.41
C VAL A 252 10.02 -5.95 -13.14
N ALA A 253 9.92 -6.76 -14.19
CA ALA A 253 9.91 -8.22 -14.11
C ALA A 253 11.13 -8.80 -13.36
N ARG A 254 12.29 -8.12 -13.39
CA ARG A 254 13.50 -8.51 -12.62
C ARG A 254 13.31 -8.45 -11.11
N ARG A 255 12.32 -7.68 -10.64
CA ARG A 255 11.98 -7.49 -9.23
C ARG A 255 10.94 -8.49 -8.73
N SER A 256 10.29 -9.21 -9.64
CA SER A 256 9.20 -10.11 -9.31
C SER A 256 9.60 -11.15 -8.26
N GLY A 257 8.83 -11.25 -7.18
CA GLY A 257 9.07 -12.12 -6.04
C GLY A 257 9.95 -11.53 -4.93
N GLN A 258 10.40 -10.27 -5.08
CA GLN A 258 11.22 -9.60 -4.06
C GLN A 258 10.34 -8.87 -3.04
N ALA A 259 10.86 -8.78 -1.81
CA ALA A 259 10.42 -7.81 -0.82
C ALA A 259 11.31 -6.57 -0.94
N LEU A 260 10.71 -5.45 -1.32
CA LEU A 260 11.39 -4.20 -1.65
C LEU A 260 11.10 -3.16 -0.57
N THR A 261 11.95 -2.16 -0.47
CA THR A 261 11.82 -1.07 0.49
C THR A 261 11.75 0.29 -0.20
N SER A 262 11.02 1.24 0.37
CA SER A 262 10.93 2.62 -0.15
C SER A 262 12.31 3.26 -0.30
N TRP A 263 13.18 3.08 0.70
CA TRP A 263 14.51 3.70 0.74
C TRP A 263 15.51 3.10 -0.26
N ASP A 264 15.50 1.78 -0.50
CA ASP A 264 16.36 1.16 -1.52
C ASP A 264 15.93 1.59 -2.92
N LEU A 265 14.62 1.61 -3.17
CA LEU A 265 14.07 2.07 -4.45
C LEU A 265 14.34 3.57 -4.67
N ALA A 266 14.30 4.40 -3.60
CA ALA A 266 14.64 5.81 -3.72
C ALA A 266 16.10 6.01 -4.11
N ARG A 267 17.03 5.24 -3.56
CA ARG A 267 18.44 5.27 -3.98
C ARG A 267 18.63 4.83 -5.43
N GLU A 268 17.88 3.84 -5.86
CA GLU A 268 18.03 3.29 -7.22
C GLU A 268 17.38 4.19 -8.28
N TYR A 269 16.14 4.63 -8.04
CA TYR A 269 15.38 5.41 -9.02
C TYR A 269 15.56 6.94 -8.86
N GLY A 270 16.22 7.39 -7.79
CA GLY A 270 16.57 8.79 -7.58
C GLY A 270 15.41 9.70 -7.19
N PHE A 271 14.32 9.17 -6.64
CA PHE A 271 13.23 10.00 -6.11
C PHE A 271 13.51 10.42 -4.65
N THR A 272 12.82 11.45 -4.21
CA THR A 272 12.89 11.99 -2.84
C THR A 272 11.51 12.00 -2.20
N ASP A 273 11.43 12.24 -0.90
CA ASP A 273 10.18 12.57 -0.24
C ASP A 273 9.69 13.97 -0.62
N VAL A 274 8.55 14.41 -0.13
CA VAL A 274 7.90 15.68 -0.50
C VAL A 274 8.72 16.92 -0.10
N ASP A 275 9.55 16.79 0.93
CA ASP A 275 10.46 17.85 1.42
C ASP A 275 11.84 17.81 0.75
N GLY A 276 12.06 16.90 -0.21
CA GLY A 276 13.33 16.72 -0.91
C GLY A 276 14.32 15.81 -0.19
N SER A 277 13.99 15.28 0.98
CA SER A 277 14.83 14.32 1.71
C SER A 277 14.76 12.92 1.09
N GLN A 278 15.68 12.04 1.49
CA GLN A 278 15.67 10.61 1.22
C GLN A 278 15.79 9.86 2.54
N PRO A 279 14.69 9.68 3.30
CA PRO A 279 14.71 8.88 4.52
C PRO A 279 15.23 7.47 4.24
N ASP A 280 16.10 6.97 5.13
CA ASP A 280 16.63 5.60 5.03
C ASP A 280 16.41 4.87 6.35
N TRP A 281 15.20 4.33 6.51
CA TRP A 281 14.81 3.59 7.69
C TRP A 281 15.69 2.35 7.92
N GLY A 282 16.09 1.66 6.85
CA GLY A 282 16.92 0.46 6.96
C GLY A 282 18.29 0.74 7.57
N THR A 283 18.99 1.76 7.08
CA THR A 283 20.28 2.19 7.64
C THR A 283 20.13 2.70 9.08
N TYR A 284 19.09 3.50 9.35
CA TYR A 284 18.79 3.99 10.68
C TYR A 284 18.55 2.84 11.66
N PHE A 285 17.70 1.88 11.31
CA PHE A 285 17.35 0.77 12.18
C PHE A 285 18.56 -0.13 12.48
N GLN A 286 19.42 -0.37 11.51
CA GLN A 286 20.69 -1.10 11.74
C GLN A 286 21.61 -0.39 12.74
N GLN A 287 21.69 0.93 12.71
CA GLN A 287 22.53 1.71 13.63
C GLN A 287 22.02 1.58 15.08
N ILE A 288 20.71 1.68 15.30
CA ILE A 288 20.15 1.58 16.66
C ILE A 288 20.15 0.14 17.21
N SER A 289 20.04 -0.86 16.34
CA SER A 289 20.07 -2.27 16.76
C SER A 289 21.48 -2.74 17.16
N ASN A 290 22.52 -2.03 16.72
CA ASN A 290 23.93 -2.32 17.02
C ASN A 290 24.49 -1.46 18.19
N SER A 291 23.70 -0.54 18.74
CA SER A 291 24.08 0.32 19.89
C SER A 291 23.49 -0.19 21.18
#